data_cc6f1c9eccf9fb659794f28c87bc8c2a
#
_entry.id   cc6f1c9eccf9fb659794f28c87bc8c2a
#
_cell.length_a   1.000
_cell.length_b   1.000
_cell.length_c   1.000
_cell.angle_alpha   90.00
_cell.angle_beta   90.00
_cell.angle_gamma   90.00
#
_symmetry.space_group_name_H-M   'P 1'
#
loop_
_entity.id
_entity.type
_entity.pdbx_description
1 polymer ?
#
loop_
_entity_poly.entity_id
_entity_poly.type
_entity_poly.pdbx_seq_one_letter_code
_entity_poly.pdbx_strand_id
1 'polypeptide(L)'
;MIFIRKCTFLLVIRQSLCYDSYKSNAPQVQEGNCLMINIPKMKVGIVAVSRDCFPESLSVNRRKALVDAYTQKYNAEDIYECPVCIVESEIHMVQALDDLKKAGCNALCVYLGNFGPEIAETLLAKHFDGPKMFCAAAEENTGVLSSSRGDAYCGMLNASYNLKLRGVKAYIPEYPVGTAAECADMIHDFLPIARAVYGLNHLKIISFGPRPLNFLACNAPIQQLYNLGVEIEENSELDLFEAFHKHENDPRIPEVAADMAAELGDGNKKPDILPKLAQYELTLLDWIEEHKGYREFVAIAGKCWPAFQTQFGFVPCYVNSRLTGRGIPVSCEVDIYGALSEFIGTVVSEDAVTLLDINNTVPADLYEKEIAGKFPYRLTDTFMGFHCGNTTTKKLAFCEMKYQLIMARSLPEEVTQGTLEGDILPGNVTFFRLQSTSDAKLNAYVAEGEVLPAATHSFGSIGIFAIPEMARFYRHVLVEHHFPHHGAVAFGHYGKAIYEVFKYLGVDAGEIGYNQPKGIRYPTENPFATAAAASRH
;
A
#
# COMPACT_ATOMS: atom_id res chain seq x y z
N MET A 1 13.97 -14.00 -47.16
CA MET A 1 13.92 -15.12 -46.21
C MET A 1 15.20 -15.16 -45.35
N ILE A 2 15.70 -14.01 -44.85
CA ILE A 2 16.97 -13.94 -44.06
C ILE A 2 16.81 -12.95 -42.85
N PHE A 3 15.64 -12.41 -42.58
CA PHE A 3 15.47 -11.42 -41.52
C PHE A 3 14.82 -11.94 -40.21
N ILE A 4 14.38 -13.19 -40.15
CA ILE A 4 13.67 -13.76 -38.98
C ILE A 4 14.58 -14.50 -37.98
N ARG A 5 15.82 -14.85 -38.35
CA ARG A 5 16.73 -15.63 -37.48
C ARG A 5 17.62 -14.82 -36.51
N LYS A 6 17.62 -13.49 -36.58
CA LYS A 6 18.46 -12.66 -35.67
C LYS A 6 17.74 -12.12 -34.43
N CYS A 7 16.41 -12.12 -34.41
CA CYS A 7 15.67 -11.67 -33.23
C CYS A 7 15.54 -12.75 -32.13
N THR A 8 15.52 -14.01 -32.51
CA THR A 8 15.35 -15.14 -31.55
C THR A 8 16.60 -15.37 -30.68
N PHE A 9 17.79 -15.02 -31.16
CA PHE A 9 19.04 -15.24 -30.41
C PHE A 9 19.32 -14.16 -29.34
N LEU A 10 18.78 -12.96 -29.50
CA LEU A 10 18.92 -11.87 -28.53
C LEU A 10 17.89 -11.99 -27.39
N LEU A 11 16.74 -12.61 -27.63
CA LEU A 11 15.74 -12.87 -26.57
C LEU A 11 16.20 -13.96 -25.61
N VAL A 12 16.83 -15.03 -26.12
CA VAL A 12 17.33 -16.16 -25.30
C VAL A 12 18.49 -15.71 -24.38
N ILE A 13 19.34 -14.78 -24.82
CA ILE A 13 20.46 -14.29 -23.98
C ILE A 13 19.96 -13.31 -22.90
N ARG A 14 18.89 -12.55 -23.14
CA ARG A 14 18.28 -11.71 -22.08
C ARG A 14 17.51 -12.51 -21.04
N GLN A 15 16.83 -13.58 -21.44
CA GLN A 15 16.16 -14.49 -20.50
C GLN A 15 17.15 -15.24 -19.61
N SER A 16 18.29 -15.68 -20.14
CA SER A 16 19.35 -16.32 -19.34
C SER A 16 19.99 -15.38 -18.32
N LEU A 17 20.18 -14.10 -18.64
CA LEU A 17 20.79 -13.13 -17.72
C LEU A 17 19.84 -12.67 -16.61
N CYS A 18 18.52 -12.64 -16.84
CA CYS A 18 17.52 -12.41 -15.79
C CYS A 18 17.36 -13.63 -14.87
N TYR A 19 17.45 -14.83 -15.41
CA TYR A 19 17.34 -16.07 -14.64
C TYR A 19 18.55 -16.30 -13.71
N ASP A 20 19.75 -15.93 -14.16
CA ASP A 20 20.97 -16.03 -13.33
C ASP A 20 21.04 -14.93 -12.26
N SER A 21 20.44 -13.75 -12.48
CA SER A 21 20.32 -12.72 -11.43
C SER A 21 19.33 -13.13 -10.33
N TYR A 22 18.31 -13.93 -10.65
CA TYR A 22 17.39 -14.49 -9.65
C TYR A 22 18.06 -15.61 -8.82
N LYS A 23 18.94 -16.41 -9.42
CA LYS A 23 19.76 -17.42 -8.69
C LYS A 23 20.85 -16.78 -7.81
N SER A 24 21.40 -15.64 -8.21
CA SER A 24 22.43 -14.92 -7.42
C SER A 24 21.84 -14.05 -6.31
N ASN A 25 20.54 -13.74 -6.36
CA ASN A 25 19.79 -12.95 -5.37
C ASN A 25 18.77 -13.78 -4.60
N ALA A 26 18.81 -15.11 -4.67
CA ALA A 26 18.09 -15.93 -3.69
C ALA A 26 18.64 -15.57 -2.30
N PRO A 27 17.86 -14.93 -1.43
CA PRO A 27 18.38 -14.54 -0.12
C PRO A 27 18.80 -15.80 0.62
N GLN A 28 20.04 -15.82 1.07
CA GLN A 28 20.44 -16.77 2.09
C GLN A 28 19.47 -16.56 3.25
N VAL A 29 18.73 -17.59 3.60
CA VAL A 29 17.81 -17.61 4.75
C VAL A 29 18.63 -17.36 6.00
N GLN A 30 18.77 -16.09 6.37
CA GLN A 30 19.10 -15.72 7.74
C GLN A 30 17.80 -15.72 8.53
N GLU A 31 17.82 -16.39 9.66
CA GLU A 31 16.73 -16.49 10.61
C GLU A 31 16.01 -15.14 10.78
N GLY A 32 14.72 -15.09 10.39
CA GLY A 32 13.77 -14.11 10.86
C GLY A 32 13.30 -12.99 9.93
N ASN A 33 13.92 -12.69 8.76
CA ASN A 33 13.44 -11.64 7.87
C ASN A 33 13.31 -12.13 6.41
N CYS A 34 12.12 -12.57 6.03
CA CYS A 34 11.77 -12.69 4.62
C CYS A 34 11.73 -11.29 4.02
N LEU A 35 12.63 -11.01 3.08
CA LEU A 35 12.72 -9.71 2.42
C LEU A 35 11.43 -9.44 1.65
N MET A 36 10.81 -8.28 1.89
CA MET A 36 9.68 -7.79 1.10
C MET A 36 10.20 -7.42 -0.30
N ILE A 37 9.70 -8.09 -1.34
CA ILE A 37 10.27 -8.00 -2.70
C ILE A 37 9.51 -7.04 -3.63
N ASN A 38 8.30 -6.65 -3.27
CA ASN A 38 7.37 -5.92 -4.16
C ASN A 38 7.17 -4.47 -3.69
N ILE A 39 8.24 -3.84 -3.19
CA ILE A 39 8.19 -2.50 -2.58
C ILE A 39 9.09 -1.54 -3.37
N PRO A 40 8.54 -0.38 -3.83
CA PRO A 40 9.32 0.64 -4.49
C PRO A 40 10.42 1.23 -3.60
N LYS A 41 11.64 1.32 -4.12
CA LYS A 41 12.68 2.12 -3.49
C LYS A 41 12.55 3.57 -3.96
N MET A 42 12.45 4.49 -3.03
CA MET A 42 12.28 5.91 -3.33
C MET A 42 13.60 6.66 -3.25
N LYS A 43 13.78 7.61 -4.17
CA LYS A 43 14.86 8.60 -4.16
C LYS A 43 14.29 9.98 -4.47
N VAL A 44 14.16 10.80 -3.44
CA VAL A 44 13.55 12.13 -3.54
C VAL A 44 14.60 13.16 -3.97
N GLY A 45 14.45 13.73 -5.15
CA GLY A 45 15.27 14.85 -5.58
C GLY A 45 14.83 16.15 -4.90
N ILE A 46 15.71 16.78 -4.15
CA ILE A 46 15.47 18.07 -3.50
C ILE A 46 15.93 19.18 -4.45
N VAL A 47 14.99 19.98 -4.92
CA VAL A 47 15.24 21.12 -5.82
C VAL A 47 14.82 22.40 -5.12
N ALA A 48 15.78 23.24 -4.76
CA ALA A 48 15.49 24.55 -4.21
C ALA A 48 15.17 25.56 -5.31
N VAL A 49 14.28 26.50 -5.01
CA VAL A 49 13.88 27.57 -5.94
C VAL A 49 14.14 28.93 -5.31
N SER A 50 14.36 29.94 -6.15
CA SER A 50 14.56 31.34 -5.73
C SER A 50 13.90 32.27 -6.74
N ARG A 51 13.38 33.39 -6.28
CA ARG A 51 12.92 34.49 -7.13
C ARG A 51 13.98 35.58 -7.18
N ASP A 52 14.21 36.13 -8.37
CA ASP A 52 15.27 37.11 -8.70
C ASP A 52 15.36 38.35 -7.77
N CYS A 53 14.24 38.78 -7.19
CA CYS A 53 14.19 39.91 -6.26
C CYS A 53 14.46 39.57 -4.79
N PHE A 54 14.74 38.29 -4.48
CA PHE A 54 15.10 37.83 -3.14
C PHE A 54 16.55 37.33 -3.10
N PRO A 55 17.21 37.33 -1.93
CA PRO A 55 18.58 36.84 -1.84
C PRO A 55 18.65 35.34 -2.21
N GLU A 56 19.34 35.00 -3.30
CA GLU A 56 19.59 33.60 -3.73
C GLU A 56 20.30 32.80 -2.63
N SER A 57 21.20 33.47 -1.91
CA SER A 57 21.98 32.86 -0.83
C SER A 57 21.10 32.27 0.29
N LEU A 58 19.89 32.80 0.51
CA LEU A 58 18.94 32.19 1.45
C LEU A 58 18.55 30.78 1.00
N SER A 59 18.15 30.65 -0.27
CA SER A 59 17.72 29.36 -0.80
C SER A 59 18.89 28.35 -0.83
N VAL A 60 20.08 28.78 -1.17
CA VAL A 60 21.31 27.93 -1.15
C VAL A 60 21.59 27.43 0.27
N ASN A 61 21.62 28.34 1.25
CA ASN A 61 21.96 27.97 2.63
C ASN A 61 20.88 27.13 3.29
N ARG A 62 19.61 27.47 3.06
CA ARG A 62 18.45 26.74 3.61
C ARG A 62 18.33 25.35 3.00
N ARG A 63 18.60 25.16 1.70
CA ARG A 63 18.67 23.83 1.08
C ARG A 63 19.75 22.98 1.72
N LYS A 64 20.96 23.53 1.89
CA LYS A 64 22.06 22.82 2.56
C LYS A 64 21.68 22.41 3.98
N ALA A 65 21.11 23.32 4.75
CA ALA A 65 20.65 23.03 6.12
C ALA A 65 19.57 21.93 6.14
N LEU A 66 18.66 21.92 5.17
CA LEU A 66 17.64 20.89 5.01
C LEU A 66 18.26 19.50 4.73
N VAL A 67 19.22 19.42 3.79
CA VAL A 67 19.92 18.16 3.46
C VAL A 67 20.72 17.67 4.66
N ASP A 68 21.46 18.57 5.34
CA ASP A 68 22.21 18.25 6.55
C ASP A 68 21.27 17.72 7.67
N ALA A 69 20.12 18.37 7.89
CA ALA A 69 19.13 17.93 8.88
C ALA A 69 18.51 16.56 8.53
N TYR A 70 18.20 16.32 7.25
CA TYR A 70 17.67 15.03 6.80
C TYR A 70 18.69 13.91 7.04
N THR A 71 19.91 14.08 6.58
CA THR A 71 20.97 13.05 6.67
C THR A 71 21.45 12.77 8.09
N GLN A 72 21.24 13.70 9.02
CA GLN A 72 21.50 13.47 10.46
C GLN A 72 20.44 12.58 11.12
N LYS A 73 19.22 12.59 10.63
CA LYS A 73 18.08 11.92 11.27
C LYS A 73 17.60 10.69 10.52
N TYR A 74 17.73 10.67 9.20
CA TYR A 74 17.17 9.66 8.30
C TYR A 74 18.23 9.07 7.37
N ASN A 75 17.83 8.11 6.53
CA ASN A 75 18.73 7.49 5.57
C ASN A 75 19.10 8.47 4.44
N ALA A 76 20.38 8.74 4.27
CA ALA A 76 20.89 9.64 3.23
C ALA A 76 20.59 9.15 1.80
N GLU A 77 20.38 7.84 1.61
CA GLU A 77 20.07 7.27 0.28
C GLU A 77 18.67 7.61 -0.20
N ASP A 78 17.77 8.02 0.70
CA ASP A 78 16.38 8.39 0.35
C ASP A 78 16.29 9.72 -0.39
N ILE A 79 17.34 10.54 -0.33
CA ILE A 79 17.34 11.89 -0.91
C ILE A 79 18.50 12.10 -1.90
N TYR A 80 18.31 13.08 -2.77
CA TYR A 80 19.33 13.58 -3.66
C TYR A 80 19.27 15.11 -3.71
N GLU A 81 20.37 15.78 -3.37
CA GLU A 81 20.47 17.23 -3.52
C GLU A 81 20.77 17.58 -4.99
N CYS A 82 19.83 18.23 -5.66
CA CYS A 82 20.02 18.66 -7.04
C CYS A 82 21.12 19.76 -7.11
N PRO A 83 22.22 19.56 -7.85
CA PRO A 83 23.32 20.50 -7.94
C PRO A 83 22.98 21.75 -8.76
N VAL A 84 21.94 21.74 -9.57
CA VAL A 84 21.42 22.99 -10.13
C VAL A 84 21.12 23.91 -8.96
N CYS A 85 21.89 24.95 -8.83
CA CYS A 85 22.09 25.67 -7.58
C CYS A 85 20.76 26.16 -7.05
N ILE A 86 20.04 26.90 -7.89
CA ILE A 86 18.70 27.38 -7.58
C ILE A 86 17.90 27.49 -8.88
N VAL A 87 16.68 27.03 -8.86
CA VAL A 87 15.78 27.17 -10.01
C VAL A 87 15.11 28.54 -9.94
N GLU A 88 15.51 29.46 -10.83
CA GLU A 88 14.92 30.78 -10.98
C GLU A 88 14.22 30.97 -12.33
N SER A 89 14.47 30.09 -13.28
CA SER A 89 13.98 30.20 -14.66
C SER A 89 13.63 28.84 -15.23
N GLU A 90 12.92 28.84 -16.37
CA GLU A 90 12.64 27.62 -17.14
C GLU A 90 13.91 26.95 -17.66
N ILE A 91 15.02 27.72 -17.89
CA ILE A 91 16.32 27.15 -18.29
C ILE A 91 16.87 26.30 -17.11
N HIS A 92 16.90 26.86 -15.91
CA HIS A 92 17.33 26.13 -14.72
C HIS A 92 16.41 24.92 -14.42
N MET A 93 15.10 25.06 -14.67
CA MET A 93 14.14 23.97 -14.55
C MET A 93 14.50 22.78 -15.46
N VAL A 94 14.82 23.04 -16.74
CA VAL A 94 15.21 21.98 -17.68
C VAL A 94 16.50 21.30 -17.22
N GLN A 95 17.49 22.07 -16.75
CA GLN A 95 18.74 21.53 -16.21
C GLN A 95 18.48 20.65 -14.97
N ALA A 96 17.60 21.08 -14.07
CA ALA A 96 17.24 20.32 -12.89
C ALA A 96 16.53 18.99 -13.25
N LEU A 97 15.59 19.01 -14.22
CA LEU A 97 14.94 17.78 -14.70
C LEU A 97 15.93 16.77 -15.28
N ASP A 98 16.90 17.26 -16.09
CA ASP A 98 17.94 16.40 -16.68
C ASP A 98 18.85 15.80 -15.59
N ASP A 99 19.22 16.59 -14.60
CA ASP A 99 20.04 16.16 -13.47
C ASP A 99 19.32 15.11 -12.60
N LEU A 100 18.07 15.37 -12.21
CA LEU A 100 17.24 14.43 -11.46
C LEU A 100 17.08 13.09 -12.18
N LYS A 101 16.87 13.13 -13.50
CA LYS A 101 16.78 11.93 -14.33
C LYS A 101 18.08 11.14 -14.33
N LYS A 102 19.24 11.80 -14.47
CA LYS A 102 20.57 11.17 -14.43
C LYS A 102 20.87 10.56 -13.07
N ALA A 103 20.40 11.21 -11.99
CA ALA A 103 20.56 10.72 -10.62
C ALA A 103 19.61 9.56 -10.27
N GLY A 104 18.65 9.23 -11.13
CA GLY A 104 17.66 8.19 -10.90
C GLY A 104 16.63 8.56 -9.83
N CYS A 105 16.32 9.87 -9.68
CA CYS A 105 15.27 10.31 -8.77
C CYS A 105 13.90 9.93 -9.32
N ASN A 106 13.07 9.32 -8.49
CA ASN A 106 11.70 8.90 -8.82
C ASN A 106 10.63 9.61 -7.97
N ALA A 107 11.04 10.54 -7.11
CA ALA A 107 10.17 11.48 -6.41
C ALA A 107 10.84 12.86 -6.35
N LEU A 108 10.03 13.92 -6.21
CA LEU A 108 10.48 15.30 -6.23
C LEU A 108 10.01 16.06 -4.99
N CYS A 109 10.93 16.77 -4.35
CA CYS A 109 10.65 17.82 -3.38
C CYS A 109 11.03 19.18 -3.99
N VAL A 110 10.04 20.04 -4.24
CA VAL A 110 10.27 21.45 -4.57
C VAL A 110 10.32 22.24 -3.27
N TYR A 111 11.49 22.79 -2.96
CA TYR A 111 11.76 23.49 -1.72
C TYR A 111 11.84 25.00 -1.95
N LEU A 112 10.90 25.75 -1.40
CA LEU A 112 10.90 27.19 -1.46
C LEU A 112 11.85 27.74 -0.37
N GLY A 113 13.09 27.98 -0.75
CA GLY A 113 14.07 28.62 0.15
C GLY A 113 13.81 30.12 0.34
N ASN A 114 13.14 30.75 -0.64
CA ASN A 114 12.50 32.06 -0.57
C ASN A 114 11.17 32.01 -1.34
N PHE A 115 10.61 33.15 -1.76
CA PHE A 115 9.31 33.25 -2.40
C PHE A 115 9.09 32.28 -3.59
N GLY A 116 10.13 32.01 -4.38
CA GLY A 116 10.08 31.13 -5.55
C GLY A 116 9.52 31.79 -6.83
N PRO A 117 9.93 31.26 -8.01
CA PRO A 117 9.45 31.70 -9.33
C PRO A 117 8.27 30.84 -9.76
N GLU A 118 7.04 31.34 -9.61
CA GLU A 118 5.77 30.62 -9.79
C GLU A 118 5.69 29.80 -11.10
N ILE A 119 6.30 30.28 -12.19
CA ILE A 119 6.30 29.55 -13.47
C ILE A 119 7.26 28.38 -13.42
N ALA A 120 8.54 28.61 -13.13
CA ALA A 120 9.57 27.59 -13.23
C ALA A 120 9.36 26.45 -12.23
N GLU A 121 9.00 26.76 -10.97
CA GLU A 121 8.77 25.74 -9.93
C GLU A 121 7.57 24.83 -10.22
N THR A 122 6.48 25.40 -10.77
CA THR A 122 5.29 24.61 -11.07
C THR A 122 5.39 23.88 -12.40
N LEU A 123 6.15 24.39 -13.37
CA LEU A 123 6.51 23.64 -14.58
C LEU A 123 7.52 22.52 -14.28
N LEU A 124 8.47 22.72 -13.36
CA LEU A 124 9.34 21.65 -12.85
C LEU A 124 8.49 20.48 -12.34
N ALA A 125 7.52 20.76 -11.49
CA ALA A 125 6.59 19.75 -10.97
C ALA A 125 5.73 19.12 -12.09
N LYS A 126 5.29 19.90 -13.08
CA LYS A 126 4.47 19.41 -14.18
C LYS A 126 5.23 18.42 -15.09
N HIS A 127 6.50 18.67 -15.33
CA HIS A 127 7.32 17.88 -16.26
C HIS A 127 8.15 16.79 -15.57
N PHE A 128 8.20 16.77 -14.25
CA PHE A 128 8.80 15.66 -13.53
C PHE A 128 7.88 14.43 -13.58
N ASP A 129 8.43 13.28 -13.96
CA ASP A 129 7.72 12.01 -13.99
C ASP A 129 7.86 11.31 -12.63
N GLY A 130 6.82 11.37 -11.81
CA GLY A 130 6.79 10.77 -10.47
C GLY A 130 5.99 11.60 -9.46
N PRO A 131 5.84 11.10 -8.22
CA PRO A 131 5.21 11.83 -7.14
C PRO A 131 5.99 13.08 -6.72
N LYS A 132 5.29 14.10 -6.29
CA LYS A 132 5.84 15.42 -6.00
C LYS A 132 5.31 15.95 -4.68
N MET A 133 6.17 16.69 -3.96
CA MET A 133 5.79 17.50 -2.81
C MET A 133 6.32 18.92 -2.90
N PHE A 134 5.70 19.80 -2.14
CA PHE A 134 6.16 21.17 -1.94
C PHE A 134 6.26 21.45 -0.44
N CYS A 135 7.35 22.09 -0.03
CA CYS A 135 7.51 22.68 1.30
C CYS A 135 8.36 23.95 1.21
N ALA A 136 8.34 24.75 2.27
CA ALA A 136 8.94 26.07 2.28
C ALA A 136 9.68 26.35 3.58
N ALA A 137 10.71 27.20 3.52
CA ALA A 137 11.48 27.61 4.66
C ALA A 137 10.73 28.62 5.53
N ALA A 138 10.71 28.39 6.83
CA ALA A 138 10.34 29.41 7.81
C ALA A 138 11.42 30.48 7.92
N GLU A 139 11.04 31.70 8.33
CA GLU A 139 12.00 32.73 8.70
C GLU A 139 12.67 32.39 10.04
N GLU A 140 14.00 32.49 10.07
CA GLU A 140 14.79 31.98 11.20
C GLU A 140 14.73 32.88 12.44
N ASN A 141 14.70 34.20 12.23
CA ASN A 141 14.68 35.19 13.31
C ASN A 141 14.21 36.57 12.82
N THR A 142 13.97 37.49 13.74
CA THR A 142 13.50 38.85 13.45
C THR A 142 14.52 39.68 12.65
N GLY A 143 15.81 39.38 12.72
CA GLY A 143 16.88 40.11 12.00
C GLY A 143 16.78 39.97 10.48
N VAL A 144 16.32 38.81 9.96
CA VAL A 144 16.17 38.60 8.52
C VAL A 144 14.95 39.31 7.93
N LEU A 145 13.97 39.67 8.75
CA LEU A 145 12.73 40.31 8.27
C LEU A 145 12.93 41.74 7.75
N SER A 146 14.03 42.40 8.07
CA SER A 146 14.29 43.78 7.70
C SER A 146 14.81 43.98 6.28
N SER A 147 15.79 43.15 5.84
CA SER A 147 16.48 43.32 4.57
C SER A 147 16.78 42.02 3.81
N SER A 148 16.71 40.88 4.49
CA SER A 148 17.09 39.59 3.94
C SER A 148 15.98 38.55 4.10
N ARG A 149 14.72 38.98 4.17
CA ARG A 149 13.57 38.09 4.30
C ARG A 149 13.37 37.28 3.01
N GLY A 150 12.85 36.09 3.13
CA GLY A 150 12.64 35.19 2.00
C GLY A 150 11.20 35.16 1.48
N ASP A 151 10.23 35.47 2.35
CA ASP A 151 8.79 35.45 2.03
C ASP A 151 8.29 34.10 1.47
N ALA A 152 8.93 32.99 1.84
CA ALA A 152 8.56 31.66 1.36
C ALA A 152 7.16 31.24 1.82
N TYR A 153 6.66 31.79 2.93
CA TYR A 153 5.30 31.56 3.42
C TYR A 153 4.23 31.98 2.42
N CYS A 154 4.31 33.20 1.88
CA CYS A 154 3.37 33.63 0.84
C CYS A 154 3.69 33.01 -0.52
N GLY A 155 4.96 32.73 -0.80
CA GLY A 155 5.37 31.97 -1.97
C GLY A 155 4.69 30.61 -2.06
N MET A 156 4.58 29.89 -0.95
CA MET A 156 3.91 28.59 -0.88
C MET A 156 2.41 28.67 -1.25
N LEU A 157 1.72 29.75 -0.85
CA LEU A 157 0.33 29.99 -1.26
C LEU A 157 0.23 30.15 -2.78
N ASN A 158 1.14 30.93 -3.37
CA ASN A 158 1.18 31.16 -4.82
C ASN A 158 1.56 29.88 -5.58
N ALA A 159 2.52 29.10 -5.07
CA ALA A 159 2.88 27.80 -5.63
C ALA A 159 1.65 26.87 -5.70
N SER A 160 0.91 26.75 -4.59
CA SER A 160 -0.30 25.90 -4.52
C SER A 160 -1.39 26.35 -5.50
N TYR A 161 -1.62 27.66 -5.62
CA TYR A 161 -2.55 28.24 -6.60
C TYR A 161 -2.13 27.90 -8.03
N ASN A 162 -0.84 28.07 -8.36
CA ASN A 162 -0.30 27.79 -9.69
C ASN A 162 -0.28 26.29 -10.04
N LEU A 163 -0.06 25.38 -9.08
CA LEU A 163 -0.24 23.95 -9.26
C LEU A 163 -1.68 23.62 -9.70
N LYS A 164 -2.67 24.23 -9.04
CA LYS A 164 -4.08 24.05 -9.43
C LYS A 164 -4.38 24.57 -10.83
N LEU A 165 -3.86 25.74 -11.20
CA LEU A 165 -4.01 26.29 -12.56
C LEU A 165 -3.48 25.36 -13.65
N ARG A 166 -2.42 24.61 -13.36
CA ARG A 166 -1.79 23.68 -14.30
C ARG A 166 -2.28 22.25 -14.20
N GLY A 167 -3.22 21.96 -13.29
CA GLY A 167 -3.73 20.62 -13.03
C GLY A 167 -2.65 19.65 -12.50
N VAL A 168 -1.66 20.18 -11.78
CA VAL A 168 -0.57 19.38 -11.20
C VAL A 168 -0.95 18.93 -9.81
N LYS A 169 -0.90 17.62 -9.57
CA LYS A 169 -1.05 17.03 -8.24
C LYS A 169 0.30 17.05 -7.52
N ALA A 170 0.28 17.46 -6.25
CA ALA A 170 1.44 17.41 -5.38
C ALA A 170 0.97 17.20 -3.93
N TYR A 171 1.78 16.51 -3.14
CA TYR A 171 1.59 16.47 -1.70
C TYR A 171 2.02 17.81 -1.10
N ILE A 172 1.17 18.38 -0.30
CA ILE A 172 1.45 19.56 0.50
C ILE A 172 1.18 19.16 1.95
N PRO A 173 2.20 19.18 2.84
CA PRO A 173 2.02 18.88 4.26
C PRO A 173 0.91 19.72 4.89
N GLU A 174 0.36 19.26 6.00
CA GLU A 174 -0.70 19.97 6.73
C GLU A 174 -0.27 21.42 7.10
N TYR A 175 1.00 21.59 7.45
CA TYR A 175 1.66 22.89 7.58
C TYR A 175 2.98 22.86 6.80
N PRO A 176 3.03 23.41 5.57
CA PRO A 176 4.14 23.18 4.64
C PRO A 176 5.32 24.13 4.81
N VAL A 177 5.38 24.92 5.88
CA VAL A 177 6.44 25.89 6.14
C VAL A 177 7.12 25.57 7.46
N GLY A 178 8.45 25.37 7.43
CA GLY A 178 9.17 24.93 8.62
C GLY A 178 10.65 25.27 8.61
N THR A 179 11.29 25.04 9.75
CA THR A 179 12.74 24.98 9.89
C THR A 179 13.33 23.85 9.04
N ALA A 180 14.64 23.81 8.88
CA ALA A 180 15.32 22.73 8.16
C ALA A 180 14.96 21.33 8.72
N ALA A 181 14.88 21.19 10.04
CA ALA A 181 14.52 19.93 10.69
C ALA A 181 13.05 19.54 10.44
N GLU A 182 12.11 20.48 10.53
CA GLU A 182 10.69 20.23 10.24
C GLU A 182 10.48 19.91 8.76
N CYS A 183 11.18 20.57 7.84
CA CYS A 183 11.11 20.25 6.42
C CYS A 183 11.73 18.86 6.12
N ALA A 184 12.77 18.45 6.85
CA ALA A 184 13.30 17.09 6.77
C ALA A 184 12.26 16.04 7.20
N ASP A 185 11.50 16.32 8.27
CA ASP A 185 10.40 15.47 8.71
C ASP A 185 9.27 15.41 7.67
N MET A 186 8.93 16.54 7.04
CA MET A 186 7.95 16.58 5.95
C MET A 186 8.36 15.72 4.74
N ILE A 187 9.65 15.70 4.38
CA ILE A 187 10.17 14.86 3.29
C ILE A 187 10.11 13.38 3.71
N HIS A 188 10.43 13.06 4.95
CA HIS A 188 10.32 11.69 5.45
C HIS A 188 8.86 11.21 5.46
N ASP A 189 7.91 12.04 5.93
CA ASP A 189 6.47 11.76 5.88
C ASP A 189 5.95 11.58 4.44
N PHE A 190 6.61 12.18 3.46
CA PHE A 190 6.26 12.03 2.04
C PHE A 190 6.68 10.67 1.45
N LEU A 191 7.71 10.02 1.97
CA LEU A 191 8.21 8.75 1.40
C LEU A 191 7.13 7.66 1.24
N PRO A 192 6.32 7.33 2.24
CA PRO A 192 5.27 6.34 2.09
C PRO A 192 4.20 6.76 1.06
N ILE A 193 3.89 8.05 0.97
CA ILE A 193 2.97 8.60 -0.03
C ILE A 193 3.57 8.45 -1.42
N ALA A 194 4.83 8.82 -1.59
CA ALA A 194 5.56 8.70 -2.84
C ALA A 194 5.66 7.25 -3.31
N ARG A 195 5.95 6.31 -2.39
CA ARG A 195 5.97 4.87 -2.71
C ARG A 195 4.65 4.38 -3.25
N ALA A 196 3.54 4.74 -2.60
CA ALA A 196 2.22 4.32 -3.06
C ALA A 196 1.89 4.89 -4.45
N VAL A 197 2.13 6.18 -4.67
CA VAL A 197 1.85 6.82 -5.97
C VAL A 197 2.75 6.28 -7.08
N TYR A 198 4.05 6.12 -6.82
CA TYR A 198 4.99 5.51 -7.78
C TYR A 198 4.62 4.06 -8.04
N GLY A 199 4.39 3.30 -6.98
CA GLY A 199 4.04 1.88 -7.06
C GLY A 199 2.80 1.63 -7.92
N LEU A 200 1.74 2.42 -7.75
CA LEU A 200 0.51 2.28 -8.53
C LEU A 200 0.73 2.51 -10.02
N ASN A 201 1.54 3.49 -10.41
CA ASN A 201 1.88 3.72 -11.82
C ASN A 201 2.70 2.59 -12.45
N HIS A 202 3.27 1.70 -11.62
CA HIS A 202 4.08 0.56 -12.06
C HIS A 202 3.46 -0.78 -11.66
N LEU A 203 2.19 -0.78 -11.21
CA LEU A 203 1.46 -1.95 -10.76
C LEU A 203 0.71 -2.62 -11.91
N LYS A 204 0.74 -3.95 -11.94
CA LYS A 204 -0.23 -4.81 -12.63
C LYS A 204 -1.00 -5.63 -11.62
N ILE A 205 -2.33 -5.64 -11.72
CA ILE A 205 -3.18 -6.59 -11.01
C ILE A 205 -3.52 -7.72 -11.96
N ILE A 206 -3.19 -8.95 -11.58
CA ILE A 206 -3.52 -10.17 -12.32
C ILE A 206 -4.71 -10.83 -11.63
N SER A 207 -5.81 -10.99 -12.35
CA SER A 207 -7.00 -11.64 -11.81
C SER A 207 -7.26 -12.99 -12.46
N PHE A 208 -7.74 -13.95 -11.66
CA PHE A 208 -8.19 -15.26 -12.09
C PHE A 208 -9.64 -15.46 -11.69
N GLY A 209 -10.55 -15.21 -12.62
CA GLY A 209 -11.97 -15.26 -12.30
C GLY A 209 -12.87 -15.22 -13.51
N PRO A 210 -14.12 -14.87 -13.39
CA PRO A 210 -14.73 -13.82 -12.57
C PRO A 210 -14.95 -14.21 -11.11
N ARG A 211 -15.31 -13.19 -10.29
CA ARG A 211 -15.72 -13.41 -8.88
C ARG A 211 -16.71 -14.58 -8.72
N PRO A 212 -16.81 -15.19 -7.55
CA PRO A 212 -17.81 -16.22 -7.31
C PRO A 212 -19.24 -15.73 -7.56
N LEU A 213 -20.11 -16.63 -8.03
CA LEU A 213 -21.50 -16.33 -8.27
C LEU A 213 -22.19 -15.83 -7.00
N ASN A 214 -23.01 -14.81 -7.12
CA ASN A 214 -23.71 -14.13 -6.03
C ASN A 214 -22.81 -13.37 -5.04
N PHE A 215 -21.50 -13.27 -5.29
CA PHE A 215 -20.58 -12.51 -4.45
C PHE A 215 -20.33 -11.11 -5.05
N LEU A 216 -21.39 -10.31 -5.17
CA LEU A 216 -21.34 -8.99 -5.83
C LEU A 216 -20.52 -7.95 -5.06
N ALA A 217 -20.20 -8.20 -3.81
CA ALA A 217 -19.33 -7.36 -2.99
C ALA A 217 -17.94 -7.14 -3.62
N CYS A 218 -17.45 -8.10 -4.42
CA CYS A 218 -16.18 -8.00 -5.14
C CYS A 218 -16.33 -7.49 -6.58
N ASN A 219 -17.51 -6.95 -6.95
CA ASN A 219 -17.76 -6.41 -8.28
C ASN A 219 -17.65 -4.89 -8.28
N ALA A 220 -16.68 -4.36 -9.02
CA ALA A 220 -16.50 -2.91 -9.15
C ALA A 220 -16.01 -2.54 -10.55
N PRO A 221 -16.33 -1.32 -11.05
CA PRO A 221 -15.83 -0.84 -12.34
C PRO A 221 -14.31 -0.72 -12.34
N ILE A 222 -13.64 -1.38 -13.29
CA ILE A 222 -12.17 -1.40 -13.40
C ILE A 222 -11.59 -0.15 -14.07
N GLN A 223 -12.40 0.69 -14.69
CA GLN A 223 -11.92 1.88 -15.42
C GLN A 223 -11.06 2.81 -14.54
N GLN A 224 -11.38 2.93 -13.25
CA GLN A 224 -10.61 3.78 -12.35
C GLN A 224 -9.18 3.26 -12.10
N LEU A 225 -8.92 1.97 -12.27
CA LEU A 225 -7.57 1.42 -12.19
C LEU A 225 -6.66 2.03 -13.26
N TYR A 226 -7.15 2.09 -14.51
CA TYR A 226 -6.41 2.73 -15.60
C TYR A 226 -6.16 4.22 -15.36
N ASN A 227 -7.14 4.92 -14.77
CA ASN A 227 -6.98 6.33 -14.38
C ASN A 227 -5.93 6.52 -13.26
N LEU A 228 -5.69 5.50 -12.45
CA LEU A 228 -4.64 5.45 -11.42
C LEU A 228 -3.28 5.01 -11.98
N GLY A 229 -3.20 4.65 -13.25
CA GLY A 229 -1.99 4.11 -13.88
C GLY A 229 -1.78 2.61 -13.66
N VAL A 230 -2.75 1.94 -13.03
CA VAL A 230 -2.70 0.50 -12.76
C VAL A 230 -3.15 -0.27 -13.99
N GLU A 231 -2.37 -1.27 -14.39
CA GLU A 231 -2.75 -2.22 -15.43
C GLU A 231 -3.50 -3.39 -14.83
N ILE A 232 -4.46 -3.95 -15.56
CA ILE A 232 -5.17 -5.15 -15.15
C ILE A 232 -5.12 -6.21 -16.24
N GLU A 233 -4.89 -7.46 -15.82
CA GLU A 233 -4.95 -8.63 -16.67
C GLU A 233 -6.01 -9.59 -16.12
N GLU A 234 -7.06 -9.83 -16.92
CA GLU A 234 -8.17 -10.69 -16.53
C GLU A 234 -8.03 -12.05 -17.21
N ASN A 235 -7.83 -13.09 -16.41
CA ASN A 235 -7.68 -14.48 -16.84
C ASN A 235 -8.83 -15.34 -16.31
N SER A 236 -9.06 -16.51 -16.91
CA SER A 236 -10.00 -17.47 -16.38
C SER A 236 -9.34 -18.41 -15.38
N GLU A 237 -10.15 -19.09 -14.55
CA GLU A 237 -9.66 -20.18 -13.70
C GLU A 237 -9.09 -21.34 -14.52
N LEU A 238 -9.52 -21.53 -15.79
CA LEU A 238 -9.02 -22.58 -16.67
C LEU A 238 -7.58 -22.32 -17.10
N ASP A 239 -7.23 -21.06 -17.35
CA ASP A 239 -5.85 -20.69 -17.69
C ASP A 239 -4.90 -20.99 -16.52
N LEU A 240 -5.32 -20.65 -15.30
CA LEU A 240 -4.58 -20.99 -14.09
C LEU A 240 -4.49 -22.51 -13.87
N PHE A 241 -5.57 -23.23 -14.13
CA PHE A 241 -5.61 -24.69 -13.97
C PHE A 241 -4.69 -25.39 -14.97
N GLU A 242 -4.66 -24.95 -16.22
CA GLU A 242 -3.71 -25.45 -17.21
C GLU A 242 -2.26 -25.17 -16.81
N ALA A 243 -1.96 -23.97 -16.35
CA ALA A 243 -0.63 -23.60 -15.85
C ALA A 243 -0.22 -24.46 -14.65
N PHE A 244 -1.15 -24.71 -13.71
CA PHE A 244 -0.91 -25.58 -12.57
C PHE A 244 -0.52 -27.00 -13.01
N HIS A 245 -1.21 -27.58 -13.98
CA HIS A 245 -0.86 -28.91 -14.52
C HIS A 245 0.49 -28.96 -15.23
N LYS A 246 0.92 -27.88 -15.86
CA LYS A 246 2.26 -27.78 -16.46
C LYS A 246 3.38 -27.89 -15.42
N HIS A 247 3.09 -27.58 -14.16
CA HIS A 247 4.04 -27.65 -13.04
C HIS A 247 3.99 -28.97 -12.25
N GLU A 248 3.22 -30.00 -12.66
CA GLU A 248 3.07 -31.25 -11.89
C GLU A 248 4.39 -31.95 -11.52
N ASN A 249 5.42 -31.83 -12.36
CA ASN A 249 6.73 -32.45 -12.14
C ASN A 249 7.85 -31.39 -12.02
N ASP A 250 7.53 -30.18 -11.57
CA ASP A 250 8.53 -29.13 -11.42
C ASP A 250 9.57 -29.56 -10.37
N PRO A 251 10.88 -29.57 -10.71
CA PRO A 251 11.93 -30.01 -9.80
C PRO A 251 12.12 -29.13 -8.56
N ARG A 252 11.52 -27.92 -8.53
CA ARG A 252 11.55 -26.99 -7.39
C ARG A 252 10.53 -27.36 -6.29
N ILE A 253 9.51 -28.18 -6.59
CA ILE A 253 8.45 -28.54 -5.64
C ILE A 253 8.99 -29.06 -4.30
N PRO A 254 9.96 -30.02 -4.26
CA PRO A 254 10.46 -30.54 -2.98
C PRO A 254 11.10 -29.46 -2.09
N GLU A 255 11.82 -28.51 -2.68
CA GLU A 255 12.47 -27.42 -1.97
C GLU A 255 11.43 -26.45 -1.37
N VAL A 256 10.45 -26.03 -2.18
CA VAL A 256 9.38 -25.13 -1.72
C VAL A 256 8.50 -25.80 -0.67
N ALA A 257 8.20 -27.10 -0.81
CA ALA A 257 7.44 -27.84 0.19
C ALA A 257 8.20 -27.99 1.52
N ALA A 258 9.52 -28.15 1.47
CA ALA A 258 10.37 -28.18 2.67
C ALA A 258 10.42 -26.80 3.37
N ASP A 259 10.49 -25.71 2.60
CA ASP A 259 10.40 -24.34 3.11
C ASP A 259 9.04 -24.06 3.77
N MET A 260 7.93 -24.50 3.15
CA MET A 260 6.59 -24.45 3.74
C MET A 260 6.51 -25.23 5.06
N ALA A 261 7.08 -26.42 5.12
CA ALA A 261 7.10 -27.23 6.33
C ALA A 261 7.89 -26.54 7.45
N ALA A 262 9.01 -25.91 7.14
CA ALA A 262 9.83 -25.17 8.09
C ALA A 262 9.10 -23.92 8.61
N GLU A 263 8.41 -23.18 7.73
CA GLU A 263 7.63 -22.00 8.12
C GLU A 263 6.47 -22.36 9.06
N LEU A 264 5.77 -23.44 8.79
CA LEU A 264 4.63 -23.88 9.62
C LEU A 264 5.07 -24.54 10.94
N GLY A 265 6.23 -25.19 10.98
CA GLY A 265 6.73 -25.88 12.16
C GLY A 265 5.70 -26.84 12.74
N ASP A 266 5.39 -26.70 14.04
CA ASP A 266 4.39 -27.52 14.74
C ASP A 266 2.95 -27.32 14.23
N GLY A 267 2.69 -26.22 13.53
CA GLY A 267 1.42 -25.94 12.86
C GLY A 267 1.18 -26.71 11.57
N ASN A 268 2.18 -27.46 11.09
CA ASN A 268 2.04 -28.30 9.91
C ASN A 268 1.21 -29.57 10.19
N LYS A 269 -0.11 -29.41 10.28
CA LYS A 269 -1.03 -30.52 10.59
C LYS A 269 -1.46 -31.32 9.33
N LYS A 270 -1.11 -30.87 8.14
CA LYS A 270 -1.49 -31.45 6.85
C LYS A 270 -0.27 -31.55 5.91
N PRO A 271 0.80 -32.30 6.30
CA PRO A 271 2.05 -32.30 5.52
C PRO A 271 1.90 -32.88 4.11
N ASP A 272 0.95 -33.79 3.89
CA ASP A 272 0.74 -34.46 2.60
C ASP A 272 0.25 -33.52 1.50
N ILE A 273 -0.32 -32.36 1.84
CA ILE A 273 -0.80 -31.39 0.87
C ILE A 273 0.31 -30.42 0.39
N LEU A 274 1.42 -30.29 1.13
CA LEU A 274 2.47 -29.31 0.84
C LEU A 274 3.03 -29.39 -0.58
N PRO A 275 3.26 -30.57 -1.19
CA PRO A 275 3.73 -30.62 -2.57
C PRO A 275 2.78 -29.96 -3.57
N LYS A 276 1.45 -30.09 -3.38
CA LYS A 276 0.46 -29.44 -4.24
C LYS A 276 0.41 -27.93 -4.01
N LEU A 277 0.54 -27.49 -2.76
CA LEU A 277 0.62 -26.07 -2.43
C LEU A 277 1.90 -25.45 -2.99
N ALA A 278 3.03 -26.15 -2.93
CA ALA A 278 4.29 -25.72 -3.53
C ALA A 278 4.19 -25.62 -5.07
N GLN A 279 3.56 -26.60 -5.71
CA GLN A 279 3.24 -26.54 -7.13
C GLN A 279 2.42 -25.29 -7.49
N TYR A 280 1.41 -24.98 -6.69
CA TYR A 280 0.56 -23.80 -6.89
C TYR A 280 1.31 -22.48 -6.67
N GLU A 281 2.15 -22.39 -5.64
CA GLU A 281 3.00 -21.22 -5.40
C GLU A 281 3.94 -20.97 -6.59
N LEU A 282 4.61 -22.01 -7.09
CA LEU A 282 5.47 -21.93 -8.27
C LEU A 282 4.70 -21.51 -9.52
N THR A 283 3.48 -22.03 -9.69
CA THR A 283 2.61 -21.64 -10.80
C THR A 283 2.31 -20.14 -10.78
N LEU A 284 1.96 -19.59 -9.62
CA LEU A 284 1.67 -18.17 -9.49
C LEU A 284 2.92 -17.29 -9.70
N LEU A 285 4.07 -17.71 -9.17
CA LEU A 285 5.32 -16.95 -9.32
C LEU A 285 5.80 -16.93 -10.77
N ASP A 286 5.76 -18.06 -11.46
CA ASP A 286 6.14 -18.13 -12.87
C ASP A 286 5.14 -17.37 -13.76
N TRP A 287 3.84 -17.44 -13.44
CA TRP A 287 2.82 -16.61 -14.11
C TRP A 287 3.11 -15.12 -13.97
N ILE A 288 3.46 -14.68 -12.78
CA ILE A 288 3.84 -13.27 -12.54
C ILE A 288 5.00 -12.87 -13.45
N GLU A 289 6.08 -13.67 -13.49
CA GLU A 289 7.27 -13.35 -14.28
C GLU A 289 6.98 -13.31 -15.79
N GLU A 290 6.13 -14.21 -16.27
CA GLU A 290 5.75 -14.27 -17.68
C GLU A 290 4.80 -13.14 -18.09
N HIS A 291 3.94 -12.67 -17.16
CA HIS A 291 2.81 -11.79 -17.46
C HIS A 291 2.94 -10.35 -16.92
N LYS A 292 3.85 -10.07 -15.99
CA LYS A 292 4.03 -8.70 -15.46
C LYS A 292 4.36 -7.67 -16.55
N GLY A 293 4.94 -8.11 -17.67
CA GLY A 293 5.30 -7.24 -18.79
C GLY A 293 6.41 -6.25 -18.43
N TYR A 294 6.17 -4.96 -18.66
CA TYR A 294 7.09 -3.90 -18.27
C TYR A 294 6.81 -3.34 -16.85
N ARG A 295 5.79 -3.84 -16.19
CA ARG A 295 5.46 -3.42 -14.83
C ARG A 295 6.46 -3.98 -13.82
N GLU A 296 6.70 -3.23 -12.76
CA GLU A 296 7.66 -3.60 -11.72
C GLU A 296 6.99 -4.37 -10.58
N PHE A 297 5.74 -4.04 -10.28
CA PHE A 297 4.98 -4.56 -9.14
C PHE A 297 3.74 -5.29 -9.58
N VAL A 298 3.34 -6.29 -8.79
CA VAL A 298 2.19 -7.14 -9.08
C VAL A 298 1.36 -7.37 -7.82
N ALA A 299 0.05 -7.40 -7.98
CA ALA A 299 -0.90 -7.95 -7.02
C ALA A 299 -1.81 -8.94 -7.72
N ILE A 300 -2.35 -9.91 -6.99
CA ILE A 300 -3.22 -10.95 -7.53
C ILE A 300 -4.62 -10.81 -6.92
N ALA A 301 -5.64 -11.07 -7.74
CA ALA A 301 -7.02 -11.27 -7.29
C ALA A 301 -7.48 -12.65 -7.75
N GLY A 302 -7.52 -13.61 -6.81
CA GLY A 302 -7.74 -15.02 -7.11
C GLY A 302 -9.11 -15.53 -6.66
N LYS A 303 -9.73 -16.39 -7.47
CA LYS A 303 -10.98 -17.06 -7.10
C LYS A 303 -10.66 -18.35 -6.32
N CYS A 304 -11.19 -18.46 -5.12
CA CYS A 304 -10.92 -19.57 -4.22
C CYS A 304 -12.09 -20.55 -4.07
N TRP A 305 -13.27 -20.26 -4.64
CA TRP A 305 -14.48 -21.11 -4.65
C TRP A 305 -15.43 -20.69 -5.79
N PRO A 306 -16.44 -21.48 -6.20
CA PRO A 306 -16.84 -22.77 -5.66
C PRO A 306 -16.15 -23.97 -6.32
N ALA A 307 -15.55 -23.81 -7.52
CA ALA A 307 -14.97 -24.93 -8.27
C ALA A 307 -13.50 -25.20 -7.95
N PHE A 308 -12.80 -24.23 -7.35
CA PHE A 308 -11.37 -24.29 -7.10
C PHE A 308 -10.98 -25.58 -6.34
N GLN A 309 -11.66 -25.86 -5.22
CA GLN A 309 -11.36 -27.01 -4.35
C GLN A 309 -11.44 -28.35 -5.09
N THR A 310 -12.50 -28.52 -5.88
CA THR A 310 -12.72 -29.78 -6.60
C THR A 310 -11.79 -29.99 -7.79
N GLN A 311 -11.29 -28.90 -8.38
CA GLN A 311 -10.39 -28.96 -9.53
C GLN A 311 -8.92 -29.06 -9.10
N PHE A 312 -8.49 -28.22 -8.15
CA PHE A 312 -7.11 -28.23 -7.65
C PHE A 312 -6.88 -29.25 -6.52
N GLY A 313 -7.92 -29.62 -5.77
CA GLY A 313 -7.87 -30.58 -4.68
C GLY A 313 -7.36 -30.01 -3.36
N PHE A 314 -7.43 -28.67 -3.18
CA PHE A 314 -7.06 -27.94 -1.97
C PHE A 314 -7.69 -26.54 -1.96
N VAL A 315 -7.50 -25.75 -0.90
CA VAL A 315 -7.82 -24.32 -0.86
C VAL A 315 -6.54 -23.47 -0.88
N PRO A 316 -6.51 -22.30 -1.56
CA PRO A 316 -5.29 -21.54 -1.82
C PRO A 316 -4.80 -20.68 -0.66
N CYS A 317 -5.53 -20.63 0.48
CA CYS A 317 -5.36 -19.64 1.53
C CYS A 317 -3.93 -19.54 2.06
N TYR A 318 -3.25 -20.64 2.34
CA TYR A 318 -1.87 -20.63 2.82
C TYR A 318 -0.89 -20.09 1.78
N VAL A 319 -1.04 -20.45 0.50
CA VAL A 319 -0.19 -19.89 -0.56
C VAL A 319 -0.42 -18.39 -0.70
N ASN A 320 -1.67 -17.94 -0.65
CA ASN A 320 -1.99 -16.51 -0.65
C ASN A 320 -1.33 -15.78 0.53
N SER A 321 -1.38 -16.37 1.73
CA SER A 321 -0.71 -15.89 2.94
C SER A 321 0.81 -15.74 2.75
N ARG A 322 1.46 -16.73 2.13
CA ARG A 322 2.90 -16.71 1.87
C ARG A 322 3.31 -15.60 0.90
N LEU A 323 2.59 -15.46 -0.21
CA LEU A 323 2.86 -14.40 -1.20
C LEU A 323 2.63 -13.01 -0.59
N THR A 324 1.52 -12.82 0.13
CA THR A 324 1.24 -11.59 0.87
C THR A 324 2.35 -11.30 1.91
N GLY A 325 2.84 -12.31 2.61
CA GLY A 325 3.96 -12.20 3.56
C GLY A 325 5.29 -11.81 2.92
N ARG A 326 5.43 -11.91 1.60
CA ARG A 326 6.58 -11.48 0.79
C ARG A 326 6.35 -10.13 0.09
N GLY A 327 5.19 -9.50 0.28
CA GLY A 327 4.83 -8.22 -0.32
C GLY A 327 4.11 -8.33 -1.66
N ILE A 328 3.69 -9.52 -2.08
CA ILE A 328 2.83 -9.74 -3.25
C ILE A 328 1.40 -9.99 -2.74
N PRO A 329 0.54 -8.98 -2.68
CA PRO A 329 -0.83 -9.16 -2.21
C PRO A 329 -1.59 -10.16 -3.06
N VAL A 330 -2.33 -11.07 -2.41
CA VAL A 330 -3.24 -12.01 -3.07
C VAL A 330 -4.61 -11.91 -2.43
N SER A 331 -5.47 -11.11 -3.03
CA SER A 331 -6.83 -10.89 -2.59
C SER A 331 -7.76 -12.03 -2.97
N CYS A 332 -8.58 -12.48 -2.03
CA CYS A 332 -9.57 -13.54 -2.27
C CYS A 332 -10.76 -13.06 -3.10
N GLU A 333 -11.50 -14.05 -3.67
CA GLU A 333 -12.81 -13.88 -4.32
C GLU A 333 -12.80 -12.89 -5.50
N VAL A 334 -11.60 -12.75 -6.10
CA VAL A 334 -11.35 -11.80 -7.20
C VAL A 334 -11.70 -10.35 -6.79
N ASP A 335 -11.41 -10.00 -5.55
CA ASP A 335 -11.56 -8.61 -5.09
C ASP A 335 -10.38 -7.75 -5.59
N ILE A 336 -10.54 -7.22 -6.80
CA ILE A 336 -9.51 -6.41 -7.47
C ILE A 336 -9.18 -5.14 -6.67
N TYR A 337 -10.18 -4.49 -6.08
CA TYR A 337 -9.95 -3.32 -5.23
C TYR A 337 -9.46 -3.68 -3.82
N GLY A 338 -9.69 -4.92 -3.38
CA GLY A 338 -9.00 -5.52 -2.25
C GLY A 338 -7.50 -5.61 -2.51
N ALA A 339 -7.11 -6.23 -3.65
CA ALA A 339 -5.71 -6.34 -4.06
C ALA A 339 -5.03 -4.97 -4.21
N LEU A 340 -5.73 -3.97 -4.77
CA LEU A 340 -5.27 -2.59 -4.86
C LEU A 340 -5.03 -2.00 -3.47
N SER A 341 -5.96 -2.17 -2.54
CA SER A 341 -5.86 -1.65 -1.17
C SER A 341 -4.73 -2.33 -0.41
N GLU A 342 -4.62 -3.65 -0.49
CA GLU A 342 -3.50 -4.39 0.12
C GLU A 342 -2.16 -3.91 -0.42
N PHE A 343 -2.03 -3.67 -1.74
CA PHE A 343 -0.79 -3.14 -2.32
C PHE A 343 -0.45 -1.75 -1.77
N ILE A 344 -1.43 -0.83 -1.71
CA ILE A 344 -1.23 0.50 -1.12
C ILE A 344 -0.72 0.38 0.32
N GLY A 345 -1.35 -0.45 1.13
CA GLY A 345 -0.92 -0.66 2.52
C GLY A 345 0.47 -1.27 2.62
N THR A 346 0.77 -2.26 1.79
CA THR A 346 2.09 -2.94 1.74
C THR A 346 3.20 -1.94 1.45
N VAL A 347 3.05 -1.09 0.45
CA VAL A 347 4.09 -0.11 0.09
C VAL A 347 4.15 1.10 1.04
N VAL A 348 3.05 1.44 1.71
CA VAL A 348 3.04 2.48 2.75
C VAL A 348 3.72 2.00 4.02
N SER A 349 3.41 0.79 4.48
CA SER A 349 3.93 0.23 5.73
C SER A 349 5.29 -0.47 5.57
N GLU A 350 5.68 -0.83 4.35
CA GLU A 350 6.82 -1.73 4.06
C GLU A 350 6.72 -3.07 4.81
N ASP A 351 5.49 -3.52 5.05
CA ASP A 351 5.16 -4.74 5.77
C ASP A 351 3.99 -5.46 5.13
N ALA A 352 3.77 -6.71 5.50
CA ALA A 352 2.64 -7.50 5.03
C ALA A 352 1.31 -6.90 5.49
N VAL A 353 0.38 -6.82 4.55
CA VAL A 353 -1.00 -6.36 4.75
C VAL A 353 -1.93 -7.52 4.46
N THR A 354 -3.03 -7.64 5.15
CA THR A 354 -4.02 -8.71 4.91
C THR A 354 -5.38 -8.15 4.54
N LEU A 355 -6.14 -8.90 3.75
CA LEU A 355 -7.56 -8.64 3.50
C LEU A 355 -8.39 -9.32 4.59
N LEU A 356 -9.27 -8.59 5.23
CA LEU A 356 -10.20 -9.13 6.23
C LEU A 356 -11.63 -8.64 6.00
N ASP A 357 -12.57 -9.47 6.43
CA ASP A 357 -13.97 -9.10 6.56
C ASP A 357 -14.20 -8.29 7.85
N ILE A 358 -15.01 -7.25 7.79
CA ILE A 358 -15.76 -6.79 8.97
C ILE A 358 -16.86 -7.82 9.16
N ASN A 359 -16.55 -8.91 9.92
CA ASN A 359 -17.27 -10.16 9.80
C ASN A 359 -18.46 -10.25 10.77
N ASN A 360 -18.20 -10.23 12.07
CA ASN A 360 -19.22 -10.41 13.09
C ASN A 360 -19.12 -9.38 14.22
N THR A 361 -20.21 -9.19 14.93
CA THR A 361 -20.15 -8.58 16.27
C THR A 361 -19.40 -9.50 17.23
N VAL A 362 -18.69 -8.92 18.19
CA VAL A 362 -18.13 -9.70 19.29
C VAL A 362 -19.30 -10.25 20.14
N PRO A 363 -19.35 -11.57 20.45
CA PRO A 363 -20.36 -12.11 21.35
C PRO A 363 -20.34 -11.43 22.71
N ALA A 364 -21.52 -11.19 23.29
CA ALA A 364 -21.64 -10.42 24.53
C ALA A 364 -20.91 -11.08 25.72
N ASP A 365 -20.95 -12.39 25.82
CA ASP A 365 -20.26 -13.16 26.87
C ASP A 365 -18.73 -13.08 26.71
N LEU A 366 -18.22 -13.12 25.48
CA LEU A 366 -16.81 -12.94 25.20
C LEU A 366 -16.37 -11.50 25.54
N TYR A 367 -17.17 -10.49 25.15
CA TYR A 367 -16.90 -9.11 25.49
C TYR A 367 -16.84 -8.90 27.01
N GLU A 368 -17.84 -9.37 27.77
CA GLU A 368 -17.88 -9.21 29.23
C GLU A 368 -16.69 -9.90 29.91
N LYS A 369 -16.29 -11.07 29.42
CA LYS A 369 -15.18 -11.82 29.99
C LYS A 369 -13.80 -11.23 29.66
N GLU A 370 -13.57 -10.84 28.42
CA GLU A 370 -12.23 -10.55 27.93
C GLU A 370 -11.96 -9.06 27.68
N ILE A 371 -12.97 -8.21 27.54
CA ILE A 371 -12.80 -6.81 27.10
C ILE A 371 -13.34 -5.81 28.14
N ALA A 372 -14.57 -6.02 28.63
CA ALA A 372 -15.21 -5.10 29.54
C ALA A 372 -14.37 -4.83 30.79
N GLY A 373 -14.13 -3.55 31.08
CA GLY A 373 -13.32 -3.13 32.22
C GLY A 373 -11.81 -3.36 32.09
N LYS A 374 -11.34 -4.06 31.06
CA LYS A 374 -9.92 -4.27 30.77
C LYS A 374 -9.40 -3.30 29.71
N PHE A 375 -10.26 -2.92 28.75
CA PHE A 375 -9.95 -1.99 27.65
C PHE A 375 -10.98 -0.87 27.60
N PRO A 376 -10.61 0.31 27.05
CA PRO A 376 -11.49 1.50 27.04
C PRO A 376 -12.54 1.48 25.91
N TYR A 377 -12.93 0.31 25.43
CA TYR A 377 -13.86 0.13 24.31
C TYR A 377 -15.21 -0.38 24.77
N ARG A 378 -16.27 0.14 24.18
CA ARG A 378 -17.62 -0.41 24.32
C ARG A 378 -17.77 -1.61 23.39
N LEU A 379 -18.75 -2.47 23.64
CA LEU A 379 -19.08 -3.58 22.73
C LEU A 379 -19.28 -3.09 21.28
N THR A 380 -19.92 -1.94 21.10
CA THR A 380 -20.18 -1.32 19.78
C THR A 380 -18.95 -0.70 19.11
N ASP A 381 -17.83 -0.63 19.79
CA ASP A 381 -16.56 -0.21 19.23
C ASP A 381 -15.73 -1.40 18.72
N THR A 382 -16.23 -2.64 18.91
CA THR A 382 -15.53 -3.89 18.58
C THR A 382 -16.25 -4.70 17.52
N PHE A 383 -15.48 -5.48 16.76
CA PHE A 383 -15.98 -6.48 15.82
C PHE A 383 -14.97 -7.61 15.64
N MET A 384 -15.42 -8.74 15.10
CA MET A 384 -14.57 -9.84 14.67
C MET A 384 -14.08 -9.53 13.25
N GLY A 385 -12.77 -9.30 13.07
CA GLY A 385 -12.13 -9.25 11.76
C GLY A 385 -11.68 -10.66 11.38
N PHE A 386 -12.09 -11.14 10.23
CA PHE A 386 -11.94 -12.54 9.83
C PHE A 386 -11.60 -12.71 8.36
N HIS A 387 -10.80 -13.70 8.04
CA HIS A 387 -10.76 -14.33 6.71
C HIS A 387 -10.38 -15.81 6.83
N CYS A 388 -10.58 -16.56 5.74
CA CYS A 388 -10.37 -18.02 5.75
C CYS A 388 -8.92 -18.46 6.03
N GLY A 389 -7.91 -17.58 5.96
CA GLY A 389 -6.53 -17.96 6.27
C GLY A 389 -5.48 -17.38 5.33
N ASN A 390 -5.72 -16.18 4.78
CA ASN A 390 -4.76 -15.45 3.93
C ASN A 390 -3.87 -14.47 4.70
N THR A 391 -4.02 -14.36 6.02
CA THR A 391 -3.09 -13.60 6.86
C THR A 391 -1.76 -14.34 6.98
N THR A 392 -0.64 -13.65 6.78
CA THR A 392 0.70 -14.25 6.88
C THR A 392 0.98 -14.82 8.27
N THR A 393 1.71 -15.94 8.32
CA THR A 393 2.15 -16.61 9.56
C THR A 393 2.81 -15.64 10.55
N LYS A 394 3.53 -14.63 10.05
CA LYS A 394 4.21 -13.60 10.86
C LYS A 394 3.26 -12.66 11.62
N LYS A 395 2.00 -12.61 11.23
CA LYS A 395 0.96 -11.76 11.85
C LYS A 395 -0.07 -12.58 12.64
N LEU A 396 0.21 -13.86 12.87
CA LEU A 396 -0.59 -14.76 13.69
C LEU A 396 0.15 -15.11 14.99
N ALA A 397 -0.56 -15.12 16.12
CA ALA A 397 -0.02 -15.51 17.42
C ALA A 397 0.31 -17.02 17.48
N PHE A 398 -0.42 -17.81 16.73
CA PHE A 398 -0.12 -19.18 16.38
C PHE A 398 -0.68 -19.44 14.98
N CYS A 399 -0.21 -20.47 14.30
CA CYS A 399 -0.81 -20.89 13.03
C CYS A 399 -0.88 -22.41 12.94
N GLU A 400 -2.01 -22.89 12.45
CA GLU A 400 -2.21 -24.31 12.15
C GLU A 400 -2.82 -24.47 10.76
N MET A 401 -2.22 -25.31 9.94
CA MET A 401 -2.81 -25.68 8.65
C MET A 401 -3.94 -26.68 8.88
N LYS A 402 -5.11 -26.34 8.39
CA LYS A 402 -6.32 -27.16 8.54
C LYS A 402 -7.11 -27.22 7.24
N TYR A 403 -8.32 -27.76 7.33
CA TYR A 403 -9.31 -27.68 6.28
C TYR A 403 -10.26 -26.50 6.53
N GLN A 404 -10.76 -25.92 5.46
CA GLN A 404 -11.62 -24.75 5.50
C GLN A 404 -13.04 -25.13 5.92
N LEU A 405 -13.44 -24.77 7.14
CA LEU A 405 -14.67 -25.22 7.79
C LEU A 405 -15.96 -24.81 7.07
N ILE A 406 -15.99 -23.64 6.40
CA ILE A 406 -17.18 -23.18 5.68
C ILE A 406 -17.44 -24.09 4.48
N MET A 407 -16.39 -24.43 3.71
CA MET A 407 -16.49 -25.28 2.52
C MET A 407 -16.71 -26.74 2.86
N ALA A 408 -16.13 -27.23 3.96
CA ALA A 408 -16.30 -28.60 4.43
C ALA A 408 -17.73 -28.99 4.82
N ARG A 409 -18.65 -28.00 4.89
CA ARG A 409 -20.10 -28.28 5.05
C ARG A 409 -20.71 -28.92 3.80
N SER A 410 -20.13 -28.70 2.64
CA SER A 410 -20.66 -29.15 1.35
C SER A 410 -19.67 -29.91 0.48
N LEU A 411 -18.40 -29.92 0.84
CA LEU A 411 -17.31 -30.59 0.14
C LEU A 411 -16.54 -31.52 1.08
N PRO A 412 -15.91 -32.60 0.56
CA PRO A 412 -15.04 -33.47 1.37
C PRO A 412 -13.87 -32.68 1.99
N GLU A 413 -13.45 -33.12 3.18
CA GLU A 413 -12.32 -32.52 3.90
C GLU A 413 -11.04 -32.52 3.05
N GLU A 414 -10.80 -33.59 2.29
CA GLU A 414 -9.60 -33.82 1.50
C GLU A 414 -9.35 -32.72 0.44
N VAL A 415 -10.42 -32.09 -0.07
CA VAL A 415 -10.31 -31.01 -1.08
C VAL A 415 -10.41 -29.61 -0.46
N THR A 416 -10.59 -29.51 0.85
CA THR A 416 -10.71 -28.23 1.57
C THR A 416 -9.50 -27.93 2.46
N GLN A 417 -8.44 -28.72 2.41
CA GLN A 417 -7.18 -28.51 3.14
C GLN A 417 -6.37 -27.37 2.51
N GLY A 418 -5.54 -26.71 3.29
CA GLY A 418 -4.64 -25.63 2.83
C GLY A 418 -5.01 -24.24 3.38
N THR A 419 -5.91 -24.15 4.35
CA THR A 419 -6.16 -22.90 5.09
C THR A 419 -5.24 -22.77 6.30
N LEU A 420 -5.07 -21.53 6.79
CA LEU A 420 -4.40 -21.25 8.08
C LEU A 420 -5.41 -20.80 9.12
N GLU A 421 -5.39 -21.44 10.28
CA GLU A 421 -6.10 -20.95 11.47
C GLU A 421 -5.12 -20.33 12.46
N GLY A 422 -5.49 -19.18 13.01
CA GLY A 422 -4.72 -18.50 14.05
C GLY A 422 -5.34 -17.19 14.47
N ASP A 423 -5.15 -16.82 15.73
CA ASP A 423 -5.52 -15.50 16.21
C ASP A 423 -4.52 -14.47 15.67
N ILE A 424 -5.04 -13.36 15.13
CA ILE A 424 -4.23 -12.25 14.63
C ILE A 424 -3.50 -11.60 15.81
N LEU A 425 -2.20 -11.30 15.62
CA LEU A 425 -1.37 -10.67 16.65
C LEU A 425 -1.98 -9.37 17.17
N PRO A 426 -2.06 -9.19 18.49
CA PRO A 426 -2.51 -7.94 19.08
C PRO A 426 -1.60 -6.77 18.73
N GLY A 427 -2.17 -5.59 18.61
CA GLY A 427 -1.44 -4.36 18.36
C GLY A 427 -2.20 -3.37 17.48
N ASN A 428 -1.56 -2.25 17.21
CA ASN A 428 -2.13 -1.19 16.39
C ASN A 428 -2.39 -1.66 14.96
N VAL A 429 -3.50 -1.21 14.39
CA VAL A 429 -3.87 -1.49 12.99
C VAL A 429 -4.47 -0.26 12.32
N THR A 430 -4.34 -0.24 11.00
CA THR A 430 -5.11 0.65 10.12
C THR A 430 -5.96 -0.21 9.20
N PHE A 431 -7.27 -0.07 9.30
CA PHE A 431 -8.26 -0.73 8.46
C PHE A 431 -8.72 0.26 7.38
N PHE A 432 -8.62 -0.10 6.11
CA PHE A 432 -8.86 0.84 5.02
C PHE A 432 -9.29 0.16 3.73
N ARG A 433 -9.89 0.94 2.83
CA ARG A 433 -10.23 0.49 1.48
C ARG A 433 -10.29 1.67 0.52
N LEU A 434 -9.77 1.46 -0.67
CA LEU A 434 -10.03 2.27 -1.86
C LEU A 434 -10.84 1.43 -2.83
N GLN A 435 -11.89 2.01 -3.42
CA GLN A 435 -12.69 1.33 -4.44
C GLN A 435 -13.26 2.30 -5.46
N SER A 436 -13.76 1.75 -6.57
CA SER A 436 -14.61 2.47 -7.51
C SER A 436 -16.08 2.27 -7.14
N THR A 437 -16.86 3.32 -7.28
CA THR A 437 -18.31 3.30 -7.13
C THR A 437 -19.00 2.91 -8.44
N SER A 438 -20.32 2.66 -8.41
CA SER A 438 -21.11 2.30 -9.60
C SER A 438 -21.12 3.38 -10.70
N ASP A 439 -20.89 4.65 -10.33
CA ASP A 439 -20.74 5.78 -11.24
C ASP A 439 -19.28 6.09 -11.61
N ALA A 440 -18.39 5.11 -11.38
CA ALA A 440 -16.97 5.15 -11.71
C ALA A 440 -16.22 6.31 -11.05
N LYS A 441 -16.57 6.65 -9.81
CA LYS A 441 -15.77 7.54 -8.96
C LYS A 441 -14.96 6.74 -7.95
N LEU A 442 -13.88 7.33 -7.46
CA LEU A 442 -13.13 6.76 -6.34
C LEU A 442 -13.80 7.11 -5.03
N ASN A 443 -13.89 6.13 -4.15
CA ASN A 443 -14.39 6.23 -2.79
C ASN A 443 -13.45 5.49 -1.83
N ALA A 444 -13.25 6.00 -0.62
CA ALA A 444 -12.28 5.43 0.30
C ALA A 444 -12.67 5.60 1.76
N TYR A 445 -12.16 4.72 2.61
CA TYR A 445 -12.17 4.92 4.06
C TYR A 445 -10.83 4.54 4.69
N VAL A 446 -10.57 5.11 5.85
CA VAL A 446 -9.43 4.80 6.73
C VAL A 446 -9.92 4.78 8.17
N ALA A 447 -9.57 3.75 8.93
CA ALA A 447 -9.89 3.66 10.35
C ALA A 447 -8.69 3.10 11.13
N GLU A 448 -8.23 3.83 12.12
CA GLU A 448 -7.17 3.40 13.02
C GLU A 448 -7.76 2.81 14.31
N GLY A 449 -7.19 1.72 14.76
CA GLY A 449 -7.59 1.01 15.95
C GLY A 449 -6.53 0.03 16.39
N GLU A 450 -6.97 -1.04 17.04
CA GLU A 450 -6.09 -2.11 17.50
C GLU A 450 -6.77 -3.49 17.45
N VAL A 451 -5.97 -4.55 17.36
CA VAL A 451 -6.37 -5.91 17.65
C VAL A 451 -6.16 -6.16 19.14
N LEU A 452 -7.21 -6.58 19.84
CA LEU A 452 -7.17 -6.82 21.27
C LEU A 452 -6.55 -8.20 21.59
N PRO A 453 -5.77 -8.32 22.67
CA PRO A 453 -5.14 -9.59 23.09
C PRO A 453 -6.16 -10.52 23.78
N ALA A 454 -7.17 -10.94 23.05
CA ALA A 454 -8.21 -11.84 23.56
C ALA A 454 -8.39 -13.01 22.58
N ALA A 455 -8.43 -14.23 23.11
CA ALA A 455 -8.62 -15.44 22.33
C ALA A 455 -10.02 -15.46 21.70
N THR A 456 -10.07 -15.71 20.39
CA THR A 456 -11.33 -15.65 19.63
C THR A 456 -12.16 -16.93 19.77
N HIS A 457 -11.52 -18.07 20.09
CA HIS A 457 -12.14 -19.41 20.14
C HIS A 457 -12.88 -19.79 18.85
N SER A 458 -12.40 -19.31 17.71
CA SER A 458 -13.00 -19.52 16.41
C SER A 458 -11.99 -20.11 15.40
N PHE A 459 -12.33 -20.15 14.14
CA PHE A 459 -11.53 -20.69 13.05
C PHE A 459 -11.12 -19.60 12.06
N GLY A 460 -10.20 -19.93 11.16
CA GLY A 460 -9.63 -19.00 10.19
C GLY A 460 -8.56 -18.08 10.77
N SER A 461 -8.14 -17.10 10.02
CA SER A 461 -7.33 -15.98 10.52
C SER A 461 -8.27 -14.93 11.07
N ILE A 462 -8.31 -14.78 12.40
CA ILE A 462 -9.35 -14.01 13.09
C ILE A 462 -8.78 -13.20 14.25
N GLY A 463 -9.39 -12.05 14.54
CA GLY A 463 -9.04 -11.22 15.69
C GLY A 463 -10.21 -10.39 16.19
N ILE A 464 -10.13 -9.91 17.42
CA ILE A 464 -11.06 -8.92 17.95
C ILE A 464 -10.48 -7.54 17.69
N PHE A 465 -11.10 -6.81 16.79
CA PHE A 465 -10.73 -5.45 16.42
C PHE A 465 -11.51 -4.45 17.26
N ALA A 466 -10.83 -3.42 17.71
CA ALA A 466 -11.42 -2.28 18.38
C ALA A 466 -11.10 -1.00 17.60
N ILE A 467 -12.13 -0.34 17.10
CA ILE A 467 -12.04 0.96 16.40
C ILE A 467 -12.91 1.95 17.19
N PRO A 468 -12.37 3.08 17.64
CA PRO A 468 -13.16 4.09 18.35
C PRO A 468 -14.41 4.51 17.57
N GLU A 469 -15.56 4.54 18.24
CA GLU A 469 -16.87 4.88 17.63
C GLU A 469 -17.24 4.05 16.38
N MET A 470 -16.88 2.77 16.37
CA MET A 470 -17.14 1.89 15.23
C MET A 470 -18.61 1.86 14.80
N ALA A 471 -19.56 1.98 15.73
CA ALA A 471 -20.99 2.01 15.39
C ALA A 471 -21.36 3.20 14.49
N ARG A 472 -20.77 4.39 14.76
CA ARG A 472 -20.96 5.58 13.91
C ARG A 472 -20.23 5.42 12.58
N PHE A 473 -19.00 4.93 12.62
CA PHE A 473 -18.20 4.67 11.42
C PHE A 473 -18.91 3.64 10.51
N TYR A 474 -19.43 2.56 11.11
CA TYR A 474 -20.21 1.55 10.38
C TYR A 474 -21.41 2.18 9.67
N ARG A 475 -22.21 2.99 10.38
CA ARG A 475 -23.41 3.59 9.81
C ARG A 475 -23.11 4.67 8.77
N HIS A 476 -22.28 5.64 9.13
CA HIS A 476 -22.11 6.86 8.33
C HIS A 476 -21.02 6.77 7.27
N VAL A 477 -20.10 5.82 7.39
CA VAL A 477 -19.07 5.58 6.38
C VAL A 477 -19.37 4.30 5.60
N LEU A 478 -19.38 3.15 6.26
CA LEU A 478 -19.44 1.88 5.55
C LEU A 478 -20.81 1.68 4.86
N VAL A 479 -21.92 1.91 5.56
CA VAL A 479 -23.27 1.69 5.03
C VAL A 479 -23.69 2.82 4.08
N GLU A 480 -23.55 4.08 4.48
CA GLU A 480 -24.02 5.23 3.69
C GLU A 480 -23.22 5.44 2.39
N HIS A 481 -21.91 5.11 2.42
CA HIS A 481 -21.07 5.18 1.22
C HIS A 481 -20.91 3.83 0.50
N HIS A 482 -21.72 2.83 0.87
CA HIS A 482 -21.85 1.55 0.17
C HIS A 482 -20.56 0.75 0.05
N PHE A 483 -19.76 0.67 1.12
CA PHE A 483 -18.58 -0.18 1.15
C PHE A 483 -18.96 -1.65 1.39
N PRO A 484 -18.28 -2.61 0.73
CA PRO A 484 -18.41 -4.02 1.04
C PRO A 484 -17.73 -4.36 2.37
N HIS A 485 -17.89 -5.60 2.80
CA HIS A 485 -17.32 -6.08 4.06
C HIS A 485 -15.80 -6.26 4.05
N HIS A 486 -15.17 -6.41 2.88
CA HIS A 486 -13.72 -6.50 2.75
C HIS A 486 -13.01 -5.18 3.02
N GLY A 487 -11.94 -5.22 3.78
CA GLY A 487 -10.98 -4.13 3.92
C GLY A 487 -9.56 -4.65 4.08
N ALA A 488 -8.60 -3.84 3.65
CA ALA A 488 -7.19 -4.11 3.88
C ALA A 488 -6.79 -3.68 5.29
N VAL A 489 -5.90 -4.44 5.91
CA VAL A 489 -5.42 -4.19 7.29
C VAL A 489 -3.91 -4.14 7.29
N ALA A 490 -3.36 -2.95 7.54
CA ALA A 490 -1.95 -2.74 7.84
C ALA A 490 -1.72 -2.81 9.35
N PHE A 491 -0.61 -3.45 9.75
CA PHE A 491 -0.25 -3.66 11.15
C PHE A 491 0.57 -2.48 11.67
N GLY A 492 -0.10 -1.47 12.18
CA GLY A 492 0.42 -0.19 12.64
C GLY A 492 -0.56 0.95 12.37
N HIS A 493 -0.24 2.15 12.84
CA HIS A 493 -0.99 3.37 12.56
C HIS A 493 -0.40 4.12 11.36
N TYR A 494 -1.00 3.91 10.19
CA TYR A 494 -0.61 4.51 8.90
C TYR A 494 -1.71 5.41 8.33
N GLY A 495 -2.73 5.72 9.11
CA GLY A 495 -3.93 6.39 8.65
C GLY A 495 -3.66 7.74 7.99
N LYS A 496 -2.73 8.55 8.54
CA LYS A 496 -2.35 9.84 7.95
C LYS A 496 -1.75 9.66 6.55
N ALA A 497 -0.80 8.74 6.39
CA ALA A 497 -0.16 8.50 5.10
C ALA A 497 -1.15 7.97 4.06
N ILE A 498 -1.98 6.98 4.43
CA ILE A 498 -2.99 6.38 3.55
C ILE A 498 -4.05 7.43 3.15
N TYR A 499 -4.49 8.27 4.08
CA TYR A 499 -5.41 9.37 3.79
C TYR A 499 -4.83 10.34 2.75
N GLU A 500 -3.57 10.73 2.91
CA GLU A 500 -2.89 11.62 1.95
C GLU A 500 -2.65 10.93 0.59
N VAL A 501 -2.39 9.61 0.58
CA VAL A 501 -2.37 8.83 -0.67
C VAL A 501 -3.70 8.94 -1.39
N PHE A 502 -4.82 8.72 -0.71
CA PHE A 502 -6.15 8.79 -1.34
C PHE A 502 -6.45 10.19 -1.90
N LYS A 503 -6.10 11.24 -1.17
CA LYS A 503 -6.19 12.63 -1.69
C LYS A 503 -5.34 12.83 -2.94
N TYR A 504 -4.08 12.37 -2.91
CA TYR A 504 -3.17 12.48 -4.05
C TYR A 504 -3.72 11.76 -5.29
N LEU A 505 -4.31 10.59 -5.09
CA LEU A 505 -4.96 9.82 -6.16
C LEU A 505 -6.21 10.49 -6.73
N GLY A 506 -6.78 11.44 -6.02
CA GLY A 506 -7.92 12.25 -6.47
C GLY A 506 -9.25 11.84 -5.87
N VAL A 507 -9.25 11.11 -4.77
CA VAL A 507 -10.46 10.97 -3.93
C VAL A 507 -10.75 12.31 -3.30
N ASP A 508 -11.99 12.78 -3.39
CA ASP A 508 -12.38 14.02 -2.72
C ASP A 508 -12.20 13.86 -1.21
N ALA A 509 -11.49 14.82 -0.59
CA ALA A 509 -11.21 14.77 0.84
C ALA A 509 -12.49 14.76 1.71
N GLY A 510 -13.60 15.32 1.21
CA GLY A 510 -14.91 15.24 1.83
C GLY A 510 -15.57 13.87 1.76
N GLU A 511 -15.16 13.02 0.81
CA GLU A 511 -15.67 11.68 0.58
C GLU A 511 -14.80 10.59 1.23
N ILE A 512 -13.63 10.92 1.77
CA ILE A 512 -12.80 9.95 2.52
C ILE A 512 -13.34 9.84 3.94
N GLY A 513 -13.94 8.69 4.27
CA GLY A 513 -14.28 8.36 5.64
C GLY A 513 -13.02 8.14 6.46
N TYR A 514 -12.75 8.98 7.46
CA TYR A 514 -11.54 8.87 8.27
C TYR A 514 -11.85 8.83 9.76
N ASN A 515 -11.49 7.73 10.41
CA ASN A 515 -11.55 7.54 11.83
C ASN A 515 -10.13 7.36 12.39
N GLN A 516 -9.74 8.24 13.29
CA GLN A 516 -8.42 8.19 13.94
C GLN A 516 -8.56 8.28 15.47
N PRO A 517 -7.58 7.81 16.28
CA PRO A 517 -7.70 7.74 17.73
C PRO A 517 -7.95 9.08 18.43
N LYS A 518 -7.56 10.20 17.82
CA LYS A 518 -7.68 11.54 18.41
C LYS A 518 -8.90 12.33 17.95
N GLY A 519 -9.75 11.76 17.14
CA GLY A 519 -10.94 12.42 16.64
C GLY A 519 -11.43 11.77 15.36
N ILE A 520 -12.74 11.69 15.23
CA ILE A 520 -13.38 11.08 14.08
C ILE A 520 -13.79 12.19 13.14
N ARG A 521 -13.40 12.03 11.88
CA ARG A 521 -13.82 12.89 10.79
C ARG A 521 -14.68 12.10 9.83
N TYR A 522 -15.93 12.50 9.68
CA TYR A 522 -16.85 11.94 8.70
C TYR A 522 -16.94 12.85 7.48
N PRO A 523 -17.21 12.30 6.29
CA PRO A 523 -17.34 13.11 5.06
C PRO A 523 -18.33 14.26 5.15
N THR A 524 -19.42 14.07 5.91
CA THR A 524 -20.50 15.05 6.08
C THR A 524 -20.26 16.05 7.23
N GLU A 525 -19.19 15.89 8.01
CA GLU A 525 -18.92 16.77 9.14
C GLU A 525 -18.18 18.04 8.70
N ASN A 526 -18.66 19.19 9.21
CA ASN A 526 -17.98 20.46 8.99
C ASN A 526 -16.57 20.41 9.60
N PRO A 527 -15.48 20.53 8.82
CA PRO A 527 -14.12 20.48 9.35
C PRO A 527 -13.78 21.64 10.28
N PHE A 528 -14.61 22.70 10.29
CA PHE A 528 -14.47 23.85 11.16
C PHE A 528 -15.40 23.81 12.39
N ALA A 529 -16.15 22.71 12.56
CA ALA A 529 -16.93 22.52 13.79
C ALA A 529 -15.96 22.47 14.98
N THR A 530 -16.10 23.39 15.89
CA THR A 530 -15.27 23.44 17.11
C THR A 530 -15.56 22.22 17.99
N ALA A 531 -14.56 21.75 18.74
CA ALA A 531 -14.70 20.63 19.68
C ALA A 531 -15.89 20.78 20.65
N ALA A 532 -16.37 22.01 20.92
CA ALA A 532 -17.57 22.29 21.72
C ALA A 532 -18.87 21.82 21.05
N ALA A 533 -18.92 21.67 19.74
CA ALA A 533 -20.09 21.12 19.03
C ALA A 533 -20.07 19.58 19.03
N ALA A 534 -18.89 18.94 19.02
CA ALA A 534 -18.73 17.49 19.07
C ALA A 534 -19.09 16.86 20.43
N SER A 535 -19.10 17.65 21.50
CA SER A 535 -19.44 17.16 22.85
C SER A 535 -20.94 17.10 23.15
N ARG A 536 -21.82 17.43 22.20
CA ARG A 536 -23.28 17.50 22.41
C ARG A 536 -24.08 16.36 21.75
N HIS A 537 -23.39 15.33 21.25
CA HIS A 537 -24.06 14.15 20.66
C HIS A 537 -23.65 12.87 21.35
#